data_b83b7ae74494284ef5e4e6dd8c83a924
#
_entry.id   b83b7ae74494284ef5e4e6dd8c83a924
#
_cell.length_a   1.000
_cell.length_b   1.000
_cell.length_c   1.000
_cell.angle_alpha   90.00
_cell.angle_beta   90.00
_cell.angle_gamma   90.00
#
_symmetry.space_group_name_H-M   'P 1'
#
loop_
_entity.id
_entity.type
_entity.pdbx_description
1 polymer ?
#
loop_
_entity_poly.entity_id
_entity_poly.type
_entity_poly.pdbx_seq_one_letter_code
_entity_poly.pdbx_strand_id
1 'polypeptide(L)'
;LVLVAALPIAYVLRSVPTAQGQRSPVLAALSRDAGLVGVGVMLLQLAGALASPLAQFGVFALGACITVWALPRLLPRGTFVSRPGMPSAILARLGALASQVGLAVMIPLILQRVHGWSEASSAWWVTLGSITWSIGAVGQARIHDQRVRRRLPVIGGALMAIGAIPVGALLAPSIPVWVALIGWLLVGLGVGLVHA
;
A
#
# COMPACT_ATOMS: atom_id res chain seq x y z
N LEU A 1 -14.43 -3.60 14.62
CA LEU A 1 -14.14 -2.41 13.78
C LEU A 1 -14.44 -2.67 12.31
N VAL A 2 -13.95 -3.76 11.69
CA VAL A 2 -14.19 -4.09 10.27
C VAL A 2 -15.68 -4.23 9.96
N LEU A 3 -16.47 -4.88 10.83
CA LEU A 3 -17.92 -5.04 10.65
C LEU A 3 -18.67 -3.71 10.72
N VAL A 4 -18.22 -2.78 11.57
CA VAL A 4 -18.85 -1.45 11.71
C VAL A 4 -18.59 -0.60 10.46
N ALA A 5 -17.42 -0.72 9.84
CA ALA A 5 -17.10 -0.05 8.59
C ALA A 5 -17.82 -0.67 7.37
N ALA A 6 -18.15 -1.95 7.42
CA ALA A 6 -18.85 -2.63 6.33
C ALA A 6 -20.31 -2.18 6.15
N LEU A 7 -20.98 -1.76 7.22
CA LEU A 7 -22.38 -1.35 7.19
C LEU A 7 -22.64 -0.11 6.31
N PRO A 8 -21.93 1.03 6.46
CA PRO A 8 -22.12 2.19 5.58
C PRO A 8 -21.72 1.90 4.14
N ILE A 9 -20.70 1.06 3.91
CA ILE A 9 -20.31 0.65 2.56
C ILE A 9 -21.43 -0.18 1.91
N ALA A 10 -22.01 -1.14 2.62
CA ALA A 10 -23.11 -1.93 2.14
C ALA A 10 -24.37 -1.08 1.84
N TYR A 11 -24.63 -0.06 2.68
CA TYR A 11 -25.73 0.89 2.46
C TYR A 11 -25.49 1.73 1.19
N VAL A 12 -24.29 2.29 1.03
CA VAL A 12 -23.93 3.07 -0.17
C VAL A 12 -23.99 2.21 -1.44
N LEU A 13 -23.49 0.98 -1.39
CA LEU A 13 -23.55 0.05 -2.53
C LEU A 13 -24.98 -0.33 -2.92
N ARG A 14 -25.93 -0.37 -1.97
CA ARG A 14 -27.35 -0.59 -2.27
C ARG A 14 -28.04 0.63 -2.89
N SER A 15 -27.58 1.83 -2.59
CA SER A 15 -28.14 3.08 -3.11
C SER A 15 -27.57 3.49 -4.47
N VAL A 16 -26.43 2.92 -4.88
CA VAL A 16 -25.90 3.12 -6.23
C VAL A 16 -26.77 2.32 -7.21
N PRO A 17 -27.44 2.97 -8.19
CA PRO A 17 -28.15 2.25 -9.23
C PRO A 17 -27.16 1.29 -9.88
N THR A 18 -27.42 -0.01 -9.76
CA THR A 18 -26.68 -1.01 -10.53
C THR A 18 -27.02 -0.72 -11.99
N ALA A 19 -26.11 -0.02 -12.68
CA ALA A 19 -26.16 -0.01 -14.12
C ALA A 19 -26.27 -1.49 -14.52
N GLN A 20 -27.37 -1.88 -15.17
CA GLN A 20 -27.55 -3.23 -15.70
C GLN A 20 -26.45 -3.44 -16.71
N GLY A 21 -25.25 -3.72 -16.19
CA GLY A 21 -24.06 -3.95 -16.98
C GLY A 21 -24.30 -5.24 -17.76
N GLN A 22 -24.40 -5.13 -19.07
CA GLN A 22 -24.20 -6.26 -19.95
C GLN A 22 -23.04 -7.05 -19.42
N ARG A 23 -23.24 -8.32 -19.10
CA ARG A 23 -22.17 -9.25 -18.69
C ARG A 23 -21.23 -9.41 -19.87
N SER A 24 -20.33 -8.44 -20.04
CA SER A 24 -19.27 -8.51 -21.04
C SER A 24 -18.34 -9.67 -20.65
N PRO A 25 -18.01 -10.56 -21.59
CA PRO A 25 -17.06 -11.65 -21.33
C PRO A 25 -15.70 -11.12 -20.83
N VAL A 26 -15.36 -9.88 -21.17
CA VAL A 26 -14.17 -9.18 -20.67
C VAL A 26 -14.26 -8.90 -19.18
N LEU A 27 -15.43 -8.43 -18.68
CA LEU A 27 -15.63 -8.20 -17.25
C LEU A 27 -15.61 -9.49 -16.45
N ALA A 28 -16.15 -10.58 -17.00
CA ALA A 28 -16.10 -11.90 -16.36
C ALA A 28 -14.65 -12.43 -16.28
N ALA A 29 -13.84 -12.23 -17.31
CA ALA A 29 -12.42 -12.61 -17.29
C ALA A 29 -11.63 -11.78 -16.27
N LEU A 30 -11.83 -10.46 -16.23
CA LEU A 30 -11.18 -9.56 -15.27
C LEU A 30 -11.56 -9.92 -13.82
N SER A 31 -12.85 -10.22 -13.55
CA SER A 31 -13.30 -10.59 -12.20
C SER A 31 -12.70 -11.93 -11.75
N ARG A 32 -12.57 -12.89 -12.67
CA ARG A 32 -11.90 -14.17 -12.41
C ARG A 32 -10.41 -13.97 -12.07
N ASP A 33 -9.70 -13.20 -12.89
CA ASP A 33 -8.27 -12.95 -12.69
C ASP A 33 -8.03 -12.13 -11.41
N ALA A 34 -8.90 -11.18 -11.07
CA ALA A 34 -8.88 -10.47 -9.78
C ALA A 34 -9.11 -11.42 -8.60
N GLY A 35 -10.07 -12.35 -8.72
CA GLY A 35 -10.30 -13.39 -7.72
C GLY A 35 -9.09 -14.29 -7.52
N LEU A 36 -8.42 -14.70 -8.59
CA LEU A 36 -7.19 -15.50 -8.51
C LEU A 36 -6.06 -14.75 -7.81
N VAL A 37 -5.86 -13.45 -8.10
CA VAL A 37 -4.87 -12.63 -7.36
C VAL A 37 -5.25 -12.54 -5.89
N GLY A 38 -6.54 -12.35 -5.57
CA GLY A 38 -7.02 -12.34 -4.18
C GLY A 38 -6.72 -13.65 -3.45
N VAL A 39 -7.00 -14.80 -4.07
CA VAL A 39 -6.66 -16.12 -3.52
C VAL A 39 -5.16 -16.29 -3.36
N GLY A 40 -4.36 -15.88 -4.35
CA GLY A 40 -2.91 -15.95 -4.26
C GLY A 40 -2.35 -15.15 -3.09
N VAL A 41 -2.81 -13.92 -2.90
CA VAL A 41 -2.42 -13.05 -1.77
C VAL A 41 -2.88 -13.66 -0.44
N MET A 42 -4.09 -14.21 -0.37
CA MET A 42 -4.58 -14.88 0.84
C MET A 42 -3.72 -16.10 1.22
N LEU A 43 -3.27 -16.88 0.24
CA LEU A 43 -2.35 -18.00 0.48
C LEU A 43 -0.99 -17.53 0.98
N LEU A 44 -0.46 -16.42 0.43
CA LEU A 44 0.79 -15.82 0.93
C LEU A 44 0.68 -15.40 2.40
N GLN A 45 -0.45 -14.82 2.81
CA GLN A 45 -0.70 -14.46 4.20
C GLN A 45 -0.87 -15.69 5.11
N LEU A 46 -1.62 -16.68 4.62
CA LEU A 46 -1.84 -17.94 5.35
C LEU A 46 -0.54 -18.71 5.59
N ALA A 47 0.39 -18.68 4.62
CA ALA A 47 1.69 -19.33 4.76
C ALA A 47 2.43 -18.87 6.02
N GLY A 48 2.38 -17.57 6.35
CA GLY A 48 3.01 -17.02 7.55
C GLY A 48 2.42 -17.52 8.88
N ALA A 49 1.20 -18.06 8.88
CA ALA A 49 0.52 -18.58 10.06
C ALA A 49 0.71 -20.09 10.27
N LEU A 50 1.31 -20.81 9.33
CA LEU A 50 1.50 -22.26 9.40
C LEU A 50 2.69 -22.62 10.30
N ALA A 51 2.52 -23.63 11.14
CA ALA A 51 3.57 -24.10 12.05
C ALA A 51 4.63 -24.99 11.37
N SER A 52 4.25 -25.72 10.30
CA SER A 52 5.16 -26.63 9.59
C SER A 52 5.94 -25.88 8.51
N PRO A 53 7.29 -25.87 8.54
CA PRO A 53 8.10 -25.19 7.52
C PRO A 53 7.83 -25.69 6.08
N LEU A 54 7.59 -26.99 5.91
CA LEU A 54 7.28 -27.58 4.60
C LEU A 54 5.92 -27.09 4.07
N ALA A 55 4.90 -27.08 4.92
CA ALA A 55 3.58 -26.56 4.56
C ALA A 55 3.63 -25.06 4.29
N GLN A 56 4.36 -24.29 5.10
CA GLN A 56 4.60 -22.86 4.93
C GLN A 56 5.21 -22.59 3.55
N PHE A 57 6.30 -23.27 3.20
CA PHE A 57 6.96 -23.11 1.90
C PHE A 57 6.05 -23.51 0.74
N GLY A 58 5.33 -24.65 0.85
CA GLY A 58 4.41 -25.11 -0.19
C GLY A 58 3.26 -24.14 -0.46
N VAL A 59 2.61 -23.64 0.60
CA VAL A 59 1.50 -22.68 0.49
C VAL A 59 2.01 -21.33 -0.02
N PHE A 60 3.18 -20.87 0.43
CA PHE A 60 3.82 -19.66 -0.07
C PHE A 60 4.12 -19.76 -1.57
N ALA A 61 4.76 -20.85 -2.00
CA ALA A 61 5.09 -21.08 -3.40
C ALA A 61 3.84 -21.11 -4.29
N LEU A 62 2.78 -21.78 -3.84
CA LEU A 62 1.49 -21.84 -4.54
C LEU A 62 0.87 -20.43 -4.66
N GLY A 63 0.79 -19.68 -3.56
CA GLY A 63 0.27 -18.30 -3.56
C GLY A 63 1.07 -17.38 -4.46
N ALA A 64 2.41 -17.47 -4.42
CA ALA A 64 3.31 -16.70 -5.28
C ALA A 64 3.09 -17.05 -6.77
N CYS A 65 3.03 -18.33 -7.12
CA CYS A 65 2.78 -18.78 -8.49
C CYS A 65 1.45 -18.25 -9.03
N ILE A 66 0.37 -18.37 -8.26
CA ILE A 66 -0.95 -17.86 -8.65
C ILE A 66 -0.89 -16.34 -8.86
N THR A 67 -0.29 -15.61 -7.92
CA THR A 67 -0.19 -14.15 -7.99
C THR A 67 0.63 -13.70 -9.19
N VAL A 68 1.82 -14.26 -9.39
CA VAL A 68 2.72 -13.92 -10.51
C VAL A 68 2.08 -14.26 -11.86
N TRP A 69 1.29 -15.33 -11.93
CA TRP A 69 0.60 -15.73 -13.16
C TRP A 69 -0.62 -14.85 -13.48
N ALA A 70 -1.43 -14.48 -12.48
CA ALA A 70 -2.69 -13.76 -12.68
C ALA A 70 -2.51 -12.24 -12.72
N LEU A 71 -1.60 -11.67 -11.90
CA LEU A 71 -1.40 -10.23 -11.79
C LEU A 71 -1.08 -9.52 -13.12
N PRO A 72 -0.22 -10.06 -14.01
CA PRO A 72 0.07 -9.41 -15.29
C PRO A 72 -1.15 -9.27 -16.23
N ARG A 73 -2.19 -10.10 -16.03
CA ARG A 73 -3.42 -10.04 -16.83
C ARG A 73 -4.34 -8.89 -16.42
N LEU A 74 -4.23 -8.46 -15.15
CA LEU A 74 -4.98 -7.33 -14.62
C LEU A 74 -4.33 -5.98 -14.93
N LEU A 75 -3.02 -5.99 -15.17
CA LEU A 75 -2.24 -4.77 -15.37
C LEU A 75 -2.12 -4.42 -16.86
N PRO A 76 -2.11 -3.13 -17.22
CA PRO A 76 -1.84 -2.69 -18.59
C PRO A 76 -0.49 -3.23 -19.09
N ARG A 77 -0.45 -3.59 -20.38
CA ARG A 77 0.78 -4.08 -21.00
C ARG A 77 1.91 -3.06 -20.85
N GLY A 78 3.04 -3.51 -20.36
CA GLY A 78 4.22 -2.67 -20.14
C GLY A 78 4.34 -2.07 -18.74
N THR A 79 3.46 -2.42 -17.77
CA THR A 79 3.56 -1.96 -16.39
C THR A 79 4.89 -2.37 -15.76
N PHE A 80 5.31 -3.61 -15.90
CA PHE A 80 6.58 -4.11 -15.31
C PHE A 80 7.85 -3.57 -15.98
N VAL A 81 7.74 -2.97 -17.16
CA VAL A 81 8.85 -2.30 -17.85
C VAL A 81 8.69 -0.77 -17.85
N SER A 82 7.82 -0.25 -16.99
CA SER A 82 7.61 1.19 -16.77
C SER A 82 7.38 1.98 -18.06
N ARG A 83 6.59 1.44 -19.01
CA ARG A 83 6.27 2.18 -20.23
C ARG A 83 5.62 3.52 -19.90
N PRO A 84 5.96 4.60 -20.63
CA PRO A 84 5.40 5.93 -20.39
C PRO A 84 3.86 5.94 -20.40
N GLY A 85 3.25 6.72 -19.51
CA GLY A 85 1.81 6.87 -19.39
C GLY A 85 1.22 6.06 -18.22
N MET A 86 0.04 5.48 -18.43
CA MET A 86 -0.68 4.72 -17.39
C MET A 86 0.15 3.59 -16.77
N PRO A 87 0.92 2.79 -17.51
CA PRO A 87 1.73 1.72 -16.93
C PRO A 87 2.75 2.21 -15.91
N SER A 88 3.48 3.28 -16.21
CA SER A 88 4.47 3.86 -15.27
C SER A 88 3.81 4.46 -14.04
N ALA A 89 2.64 5.08 -14.18
CA ALA A 89 1.88 5.63 -13.05
C ALA A 89 1.42 4.51 -12.10
N ILE A 90 0.93 3.40 -12.63
CA ILE A 90 0.54 2.22 -11.82
C ILE A 90 1.76 1.66 -11.09
N LEU A 91 2.90 1.48 -11.78
CA LEU A 91 4.11 0.95 -11.16
C LEU A 91 4.62 1.88 -10.05
N ALA A 92 4.61 3.19 -10.26
CA ALA A 92 5.00 4.17 -9.26
C ALA A 92 4.10 4.09 -8.00
N ARG A 93 2.79 3.96 -8.18
CA ARG A 93 1.83 3.79 -7.06
C ARG A 93 2.04 2.48 -6.31
N LEU A 94 2.26 1.38 -7.04
CA LEU A 94 2.57 0.09 -6.42
C LEU A 94 3.86 0.15 -5.60
N GLY A 95 4.91 0.77 -6.14
CA GLY A 95 6.19 0.95 -5.43
C GLY A 95 6.04 1.83 -4.19
N ALA A 96 5.30 2.93 -4.29
CA ALA A 96 5.02 3.82 -3.16
C ALA A 96 4.26 3.08 -2.03
N LEU A 97 3.20 2.34 -2.38
CA LEU A 97 2.42 1.57 -1.41
C LEU A 97 3.26 0.45 -0.78
N ALA A 98 4.02 -0.29 -1.57
CA ALA A 98 4.88 -1.36 -1.06
C ALA A 98 5.93 -0.81 -0.07
N SER A 99 6.55 0.32 -0.40
CA SER A 99 7.52 0.99 0.48
C SER A 99 6.88 1.47 1.77
N GLN A 100 5.71 2.10 1.68
CA GLN A 100 5.00 2.60 2.86
C GLN A 100 4.52 1.46 3.77
N VAL A 101 3.95 0.39 3.22
CA VAL A 101 3.51 -0.78 4.00
C VAL A 101 4.72 -1.46 4.66
N GLY A 102 5.84 -1.59 3.95
CA GLY A 102 7.07 -2.14 4.50
C GLY A 102 7.55 -1.34 5.73
N LEU A 103 7.59 -0.01 5.62
CA LEU A 103 7.97 0.85 6.74
C LEU A 103 6.94 0.80 7.88
N ALA A 104 5.64 0.77 7.58
CA ALA A 104 4.58 0.70 8.57
C ALA A 104 4.65 -0.58 9.43
N VAL A 105 5.16 -1.69 8.88
CA VAL A 105 5.39 -2.94 9.61
C VAL A 105 6.71 -2.88 10.39
N MET A 106 7.77 -2.34 9.79
CA MET A 106 9.10 -2.31 10.40
C MET A 106 9.21 -1.31 11.55
N ILE A 107 8.57 -0.14 11.46
CA ILE A 107 8.66 0.90 12.49
C ILE A 107 8.22 0.38 13.87
N PRO A 108 7.01 -0.19 14.08
CA PRO A 108 6.62 -0.71 15.38
C PRO A 108 7.56 -1.81 15.89
N LEU A 109 8.02 -2.67 14.99
CA LEU A 109 8.93 -3.75 15.35
C LEU A 109 10.27 -3.21 15.88
N ILE A 110 10.84 -2.19 15.22
CA ILE A 110 12.10 -1.58 15.65
C ILE A 110 11.89 -0.82 16.97
N LEU A 111 10.80 -0.05 17.11
CA LEU A 111 10.49 0.67 18.36
C LEU A 111 10.38 -0.28 19.55
N GLN A 112 9.75 -1.45 19.36
CA GLN A 112 9.64 -2.45 20.43
C GLN A 112 10.97 -3.14 20.71
N ARG A 113 11.70 -3.58 19.68
CA ARG A 113 12.91 -4.42 19.84
C ARG A 113 14.14 -3.63 20.20
N VAL A 114 14.32 -2.42 19.64
CA VAL A 114 15.52 -1.59 19.83
C VAL A 114 15.33 -0.55 20.92
N HIS A 115 14.13 0.07 20.99
CA HIS A 115 13.85 1.16 21.92
C HIS A 115 13.02 0.74 23.13
N GLY A 116 12.58 -0.53 23.24
CA GLY A 116 11.83 -1.05 24.38
C GLY A 116 10.39 -0.49 24.54
N TRP A 117 9.81 0.03 23.46
CA TRP A 117 8.47 0.62 23.50
C TRP A 117 7.39 -0.44 23.65
N SER A 118 6.24 -0.07 24.24
CA SER A 118 5.07 -0.93 24.28
C SER A 118 4.39 -1.03 22.92
N GLU A 119 3.60 -2.09 22.69
CA GLU A 119 2.83 -2.25 21.45
C GLU A 119 1.90 -1.07 21.21
N ALA A 120 1.21 -0.59 22.26
CA ALA A 120 0.28 0.53 22.14
C ALA A 120 0.97 1.83 21.71
N SER A 121 2.13 2.16 22.32
CA SER A 121 2.88 3.38 21.96
C SER A 121 3.47 3.29 20.55
N SER A 122 3.92 2.12 20.13
CA SER A 122 4.42 1.89 18.78
C SER A 122 3.34 2.01 17.71
N ALA A 123 2.10 1.57 18.02
CA ALA A 123 0.97 1.65 17.11
C ALA A 123 0.55 3.10 16.78
N TRP A 124 0.70 4.02 17.73
CA TRP A 124 0.41 5.44 17.48
C TRP A 124 1.27 6.05 16.38
N TRP A 125 2.51 5.59 16.22
CA TRP A 125 3.37 6.05 15.15
C TRP A 125 2.81 5.77 13.77
N VAL A 126 2.26 4.57 13.56
CA VAL A 126 1.62 4.21 12.29
C VAL A 126 0.43 5.11 12.01
N THR A 127 -0.34 5.42 13.04
CA THR A 127 -1.50 6.32 12.95
C THR A 127 -1.10 7.73 12.49
N LEU A 128 0.00 8.27 13.00
CA LEU A 128 0.49 9.59 12.59
C LEU A 128 0.85 9.65 11.10
N GLY A 129 1.46 8.60 10.56
CA GLY A 129 1.71 8.47 9.12
C GLY A 129 0.43 8.47 8.28
N SER A 130 -0.64 7.84 8.78
CA SER A 130 -1.94 7.83 8.11
C SER A 130 -2.60 9.22 8.07
N ILE A 131 -2.40 10.03 9.11
CA ILE A 131 -2.87 11.42 9.14
C ILE A 131 -2.18 12.24 8.05
N THR A 132 -0.85 12.18 7.96
CA THR A 132 -0.11 12.92 6.93
C THR A 132 -0.40 12.42 5.51
N TRP A 133 -0.63 11.12 5.35
CA TRP A 133 -1.15 10.58 4.08
C TRP A 133 -2.47 11.24 3.70
N SER A 134 -3.42 11.32 4.62
CA SER A 134 -4.71 11.97 4.38
C SER A 134 -4.54 13.46 4.02
N ILE A 135 -3.64 14.18 4.70
CA ILE A 135 -3.31 15.57 4.37
C ILE A 135 -2.76 15.68 2.94
N GLY A 136 -1.83 14.82 2.55
CA GLY A 136 -1.29 14.77 1.19
C GLY A 136 -2.38 14.48 0.14
N ALA A 137 -3.26 13.51 0.41
CA ALA A 137 -4.35 13.13 -0.48
C ALA A 137 -5.39 14.25 -0.66
N VAL A 138 -5.77 14.92 0.43
CA VAL A 138 -6.68 16.08 0.36
C VAL A 138 -6.02 17.28 -0.32
N GLY A 139 -4.75 17.52 -0.01
CA GLY A 139 -3.98 18.60 -0.64
C GLY A 139 -3.91 18.43 -2.16
N GLN A 140 -3.56 17.23 -2.63
CA GLN A 140 -3.48 16.97 -4.07
C GLN A 140 -4.85 17.05 -4.77
N ALA A 141 -5.94 16.67 -4.10
CA ALA A 141 -7.29 16.72 -4.68
C ALA A 141 -7.75 18.17 -4.97
N ARG A 142 -7.21 19.16 -4.27
CA ARG A 142 -7.50 20.57 -4.47
C ARG A 142 -6.69 21.22 -5.59
N ILE A 143 -5.70 20.53 -6.14
CA ILE A 143 -4.85 21.04 -7.20
C ILE A 143 -5.51 20.73 -8.56
N HIS A 144 -5.99 21.80 -9.23
CA HIS A 144 -6.66 21.68 -10.53
C HIS A 144 -5.69 21.88 -11.72
N ASP A 145 -4.54 22.52 -11.49
CA ASP A 145 -3.53 22.71 -12.54
C ASP A 145 -2.88 21.39 -12.96
N GLN A 146 -3.10 21.00 -14.21
CA GLN A 146 -2.56 19.78 -14.80
C GLN A 146 -1.03 19.72 -14.83
N ARG A 147 -0.35 20.87 -14.93
CA ARG A 147 1.12 20.91 -14.93
C ARG A 147 1.66 20.57 -13.55
N VAL A 148 1.03 21.09 -12.50
CA VAL A 148 1.37 20.79 -11.11
C VAL A 148 1.06 19.33 -10.81
N ARG A 149 -0.14 18.86 -11.15
CA ARG A 149 -0.56 17.46 -10.92
C ARG A 149 0.41 16.43 -11.49
N ARG A 150 0.96 16.67 -12.69
CA ARG A 150 1.96 15.77 -13.31
C ARG A 150 3.26 15.68 -12.51
N ARG A 151 3.57 16.67 -11.68
CA ARG A 151 4.79 16.68 -10.85
C ARG A 151 4.58 16.06 -9.47
N LEU A 152 3.34 15.97 -9.01
CA LEU A 152 3.02 15.46 -7.66
C LEU A 152 3.57 14.06 -7.38
N PRO A 153 3.49 13.07 -8.30
CA PRO A 153 4.07 11.75 -8.04
C PRO A 153 5.59 11.78 -7.85
N VAL A 154 6.29 12.66 -8.59
CA VAL A 154 7.75 12.83 -8.46
C VAL A 154 8.09 13.48 -7.12
N ILE A 155 7.37 14.54 -6.76
CA ILE A 155 7.53 15.22 -5.47
C ILE A 155 7.22 14.27 -4.32
N GLY A 156 6.12 13.53 -4.42
CA GLY A 156 5.73 12.52 -3.43
C GLY A 156 6.78 11.43 -3.27
N GLY A 157 7.29 10.88 -4.37
CA GLY A 157 8.38 9.91 -4.36
C GLY A 157 9.66 10.45 -3.73
N ALA A 158 10.03 11.69 -4.03
CA ALA A 158 11.19 12.35 -3.41
C ALA A 158 11.01 12.52 -1.89
N LEU A 159 9.82 12.96 -1.45
CA LEU A 159 9.49 13.07 -0.02
C LEU A 159 9.58 11.71 0.69
N MET A 160 9.10 10.64 0.05
CA MET A 160 9.22 9.29 0.59
C MET A 160 10.68 8.86 0.71
N ALA A 161 11.50 9.09 -0.32
CA ALA A 161 12.92 8.73 -0.30
C ALA A 161 13.67 9.51 0.79
N ILE A 162 13.47 10.82 0.89
CA ILE A 162 14.07 11.67 1.92
C ILE A 162 13.58 11.25 3.32
N GLY A 163 12.28 10.97 3.47
CA GLY A 163 11.69 10.55 4.74
C GLY A 163 12.14 9.16 5.19
N ALA A 164 12.46 8.25 4.27
CA ALA A 164 12.93 6.91 4.62
C ALA A 164 14.32 6.91 5.29
N ILE A 165 15.16 7.91 5.00
CA ILE A 165 16.51 8.02 5.57
C ILE A 165 16.46 8.15 7.11
N PRO A 166 15.76 9.16 7.69
CA PRO A 166 15.66 9.27 9.15
C PRO A 166 14.86 8.13 9.79
N VAL A 167 13.93 7.49 9.07
CA VAL A 167 13.27 6.26 9.58
C VAL A 167 14.30 5.14 9.76
N GLY A 168 15.26 4.99 8.85
CA GLY A 168 16.37 4.05 9.00
C GLY A 168 17.25 4.31 10.24
N ALA A 169 17.28 5.53 10.73
CA ALA A 169 18.01 5.91 11.95
C ALA A 169 17.45 5.26 13.23
N LEU A 170 16.19 4.75 13.21
CA LEU A 170 15.65 3.95 14.33
C LEU A 170 16.46 2.70 14.67
N LEU A 171 17.26 2.20 13.74
CA LEU A 171 18.15 1.06 13.99
C LEU A 171 19.29 1.40 14.94
N ALA A 172 19.61 2.68 15.15
CA ALA A 172 20.62 3.14 16.06
C ALA A 172 19.99 3.62 17.39
N PRO A 173 20.24 2.93 18.52
CA PRO A 173 19.63 3.31 19.82
C PRO A 173 20.04 4.71 20.32
N SER A 174 21.16 5.24 19.83
CA SER A 174 21.68 6.55 20.19
C SER A 174 20.96 7.72 19.50
N ILE A 175 20.20 7.47 18.45
CA ILE A 175 19.50 8.53 17.71
C ILE A 175 18.11 8.75 18.31
N PRO A 176 17.76 10.02 18.61
CA PRO A 176 16.44 10.31 19.16
C PRO A 176 15.30 9.88 18.21
N VAL A 177 14.32 9.20 18.77
CA VAL A 177 13.20 8.60 18.02
C VAL A 177 12.41 9.65 17.20
N TRP A 178 12.31 10.90 17.69
CA TRP A 178 11.62 11.97 16.98
C TRP A 178 12.20 12.31 15.59
N VAL A 179 13.48 12.03 15.36
CA VAL A 179 14.12 12.19 14.03
C VAL A 179 13.44 11.29 13.00
N ALA A 180 13.19 10.05 13.39
CA ALA A 180 12.46 9.10 12.55
C ALA A 180 10.97 9.45 12.40
N LEU A 181 10.37 10.07 13.41
CA LEU A 181 8.99 10.56 13.32
C LEU A 181 8.84 11.57 12.18
N ILE A 182 9.74 12.56 12.11
CA ILE A 182 9.74 13.53 11.01
C ILE A 182 9.82 12.81 9.66
N GLY A 183 10.71 11.82 9.54
CA GLY A 183 10.83 11.00 8.35
C GLY A 183 9.54 10.26 8.00
N TRP A 184 8.90 9.66 8.99
CA TRP A 184 7.64 8.93 8.79
C TRP A 184 6.49 9.85 8.36
N LEU A 185 6.40 11.05 8.90
CA LEU A 185 5.42 12.05 8.49
C LEU A 185 5.64 12.50 7.03
N LEU A 186 6.91 12.66 6.60
CA LEU A 186 7.26 12.94 5.21
C LEU A 186 6.89 11.79 4.28
N VAL A 187 7.13 10.53 4.68
CA VAL A 187 6.72 9.34 3.92
C VAL A 187 5.21 9.33 3.73
N GLY A 188 4.43 9.55 4.81
CA GLY A 188 2.98 9.60 4.73
C GLY A 188 2.48 10.67 3.76
N LEU A 189 3.00 11.90 3.88
CA LEU A 189 2.66 12.99 2.98
C LEU A 189 3.00 12.64 1.52
N GLY A 190 4.18 12.07 1.30
CA GLY A 190 4.65 11.64 -0.01
C GLY A 190 3.73 10.63 -0.67
N VAL A 191 3.29 9.61 0.06
CA VAL A 191 2.31 8.62 -0.43
C VAL A 191 1.01 9.29 -0.83
N GLY A 192 0.50 10.25 -0.02
CA GLY A 192 -0.69 11.02 -0.37
C GLY A 192 -0.58 11.74 -1.71
N LEU A 193 0.58 12.31 -2.01
CA LEU A 193 0.85 13.02 -3.27
C LEU A 193 1.03 12.08 -4.48
N VAL A 194 1.57 10.88 -4.29
CA VAL A 194 1.75 9.91 -5.38
C VAL A 194 0.42 9.41 -5.94
N HIS A 195 -0.65 9.47 -5.16
CA HIS A 195 -1.98 9.01 -5.58
C HIS A 195 -2.77 10.04 -6.41
N ALA A 196 -2.13 11.13 -6.82
CA ALA A 196 -2.70 12.21 -7.63
C ALA A 196 -3.21 11.78 -9.02
#